data_7b45cd01e93a18c5898d571fa81b7f7f
#
_entry.id   7b45cd01e93a18c5898d571fa81b7f7f
#
_cell.length_a   1.000
_cell.length_b   1.000
_cell.length_c   1.000
_cell.angle_alpha   90.00
_cell.angle_beta   90.00
_cell.angle_gamma   90.00
#
_symmetry.space_group_name_H-M   'P 1'
#
loop_
_entity.id
_entity.type
_entity.pdbx_description
1 polymer ?
#
loop_
_entity_poly.entity_id
_entity_poly.type
_entity_poly.pdbx_seq_one_letter_code
_entity_poly.pdbx_strand_id
1 'polypeptide(L)'
;LQLRTAFESERNLPQREAVPRVTEVTDPVTPQPVLRESAGIEPSPPRTGVIDGPPPPEAPATINRDANGRATVRAVRLEGSWELDGVLDEEIYDNVQPIGGFIQQAPDEGAPASEQTDAWIFFDDRTFYVAARLWESVPESEWIANEMQRDSFQLINNDGFLVVLDTFYDRRNAFAFRVNPIGGFSDQQIADEQSCGSCDWNRVREVRAG
;
A
#
# COMPACT_ATOMS: atom_id res chain seq x y z
N LEU A 1 10.38 -1.69 9.25
CA LEU A 1 9.60 -0.89 8.31
C LEU A 1 8.13 -1.22 8.54
N GLN A 2 7.31 -0.22 8.76
CA GLN A 2 5.85 -0.37 8.84
C GLN A 2 5.28 0.16 7.53
N LEU A 3 4.37 -0.57 6.91
CA LEU A 3 3.60 -0.10 5.76
C LEU A 3 2.23 0.36 6.27
N ARG A 4 1.79 1.52 5.81
CA ARG A 4 0.43 2.03 5.99
C ARG A 4 -0.11 2.41 4.63
N THR A 5 -1.34 2.01 4.36
CA THR A 5 -2.04 2.29 3.12
C THR A 5 -3.32 3.02 3.40
N ALA A 6 -3.56 4.10 2.68
CA ALA A 6 -4.84 4.76 2.60
C ALA A 6 -5.40 4.55 1.19
N PHE A 7 -6.65 4.20 1.11
CA PHE A 7 -7.39 3.99 -0.13
C PHE A 7 -8.66 4.80 -0.06
N GLU A 8 -8.86 5.72 -0.99
CA GLU A 8 -10.08 6.50 -1.12
C GLU A 8 -10.79 6.12 -2.42
N SER A 9 -12.06 5.78 -2.28
CA SER A 9 -12.99 5.68 -3.39
C SER A 9 -13.94 6.89 -3.29
N GLU A 10 -14.06 7.71 -4.32
CA GLU A 10 -14.93 8.88 -4.27
C GLU A 10 -16.38 8.46 -4.00
N ARG A 11 -16.82 8.72 -2.77
CA ARG A 11 -18.21 8.55 -2.35
C ARG A 11 -18.85 9.91 -2.10
N ASN A 12 -19.98 10.10 -2.71
CA ASN A 12 -20.92 11.15 -2.31
C ASN A 12 -21.79 10.56 -1.17
N LEU A 13 -21.29 10.56 0.08
CA LEU A 13 -21.96 9.90 1.21
C LEU A 13 -22.87 10.86 1.98
N PRO A 14 -24.11 10.42 2.34
CA PRO A 14 -24.84 11.01 3.45
C PRO A 14 -24.20 10.56 4.78
N GLN A 15 -24.11 11.50 5.73
CA GLN A 15 -23.49 11.30 7.05
C GLN A 15 -24.04 10.05 7.77
N ARG A 16 -23.17 9.18 8.21
CA ARG A 16 -23.49 8.03 9.08
C ARG A 16 -23.49 8.44 10.56
N GLU A 17 -24.55 8.06 11.26
CA GLU A 17 -24.64 8.12 12.72
C GLU A 17 -23.60 7.22 13.40
N ALA A 18 -23.08 7.73 14.52
CA ALA A 18 -22.03 7.09 15.31
C ALA A 18 -22.46 5.74 15.91
N VAL A 19 -21.65 4.71 15.70
CA VAL A 19 -21.80 3.38 16.32
C VAL A 19 -21.20 3.41 17.74
N PRO A 20 -21.86 2.81 18.77
CA PRO A 20 -21.38 2.87 20.16
C PRO A 20 -20.13 2.01 20.39
N ARG A 21 -19.21 2.54 21.20
CA ARG A 21 -17.96 1.88 21.64
C ARG A 21 -18.23 0.58 22.39
N VAL A 22 -17.54 -0.46 21.99
CA VAL A 22 -17.42 -1.70 22.78
C VAL A 22 -16.36 -1.49 23.85
N THR A 23 -16.72 -1.76 25.09
CA THR A 23 -15.86 -1.66 26.28
C THR A 23 -14.79 -2.75 26.29
N GLU A 24 -13.56 -2.31 26.50
CA GLU A 24 -12.34 -3.10 26.65
C GLU A 24 -12.41 -4.01 27.88
N VAL A 25 -12.13 -5.29 27.71
CA VAL A 25 -11.90 -6.22 28.84
C VAL A 25 -10.39 -6.35 29.01
N THR A 26 -9.88 -5.80 30.09
CA THR A 26 -8.46 -5.86 30.49
C THR A 26 -8.22 -7.05 31.40
N ASP A 27 -7.44 -8.03 30.96
CA ASP A 27 -6.72 -8.93 31.85
C ASP A 27 -5.21 -8.71 31.73
N PRO A 28 -4.48 -8.55 32.87
CA PRO A 28 -3.07 -8.24 32.84
C PRO A 28 -2.22 -9.51 32.75
N VAL A 29 -1.69 -9.80 31.58
CA VAL A 29 -0.57 -10.75 31.44
C VAL A 29 0.74 -9.97 31.47
N THR A 30 1.49 -10.14 32.55
CA THR A 30 2.81 -9.58 32.73
C THR A 30 3.84 -10.36 31.87
N PRO A 31 4.49 -9.75 30.88
CA PRO A 31 5.57 -10.41 30.16
C PRO A 31 6.90 -10.20 30.93
N GLN A 32 7.57 -11.28 31.25
CA GLN A 32 8.95 -11.23 31.75
C GLN A 32 9.91 -10.84 30.59
N PRO A 33 10.88 -9.97 30.81
CA PRO A 33 11.84 -9.59 29.80
C PRO A 33 12.89 -10.69 29.62
N VAL A 34 12.84 -11.38 28.48
CA VAL A 34 13.98 -12.18 28.03
C VAL A 34 14.94 -11.25 27.32
N LEU A 35 15.98 -10.82 28.03
CA LEU A 35 17.13 -10.15 27.44
C LEU A 35 17.89 -11.13 26.55
N ARG A 36 17.60 -11.13 25.26
CA ARG A 36 18.51 -11.65 24.25
C ARG A 36 19.45 -10.51 23.84
N GLU A 37 20.69 -10.67 24.20
CA GLU A 37 21.81 -9.86 23.73
C GLU A 37 21.79 -9.87 22.19
N SER A 38 21.44 -8.74 21.58
CA SER A 38 21.48 -8.56 20.14
C SER A 38 22.95 -8.44 19.74
N ALA A 39 23.47 -9.50 19.17
CA ALA A 39 24.72 -9.43 18.41
C ALA A 39 24.58 -8.28 17.39
N GLY A 40 25.53 -7.33 17.45
CA GLY A 40 25.53 -6.15 16.62
C GLY A 40 25.47 -6.51 15.15
N ILE A 41 24.32 -6.24 14.52
CA ILE A 41 24.22 -6.25 13.06
C ILE A 41 24.87 -4.93 12.62
N GLU A 42 26.11 -5.01 12.17
CA GLU A 42 26.73 -3.89 11.47
C GLU A 42 25.81 -3.51 10.27
N PRO A 43 25.50 -2.22 10.08
CA PRO A 43 24.73 -1.81 8.92
C PRO A 43 25.55 -2.17 7.68
N SER A 44 25.00 -3.08 6.88
CA SER A 44 25.58 -3.40 5.57
C SER A 44 25.74 -2.10 4.79
N PRO A 45 26.88 -1.88 4.12
CA PRO A 45 27.07 -0.68 3.31
C PRO A 45 25.95 -0.60 2.27
N PRO A 46 25.47 0.62 1.92
CA PRO A 46 24.42 0.77 0.92
C PRO A 46 24.89 0.05 -0.35
N ARG A 47 24.10 -0.94 -0.77
CA ARG A 47 24.36 -1.60 -2.06
C ARG A 47 24.16 -0.52 -3.13
N THR A 48 25.23 -0.08 -3.76
CA THR A 48 25.21 0.68 -5.00
C THR A 48 24.74 -0.28 -6.12
N GLY A 49 23.53 -0.80 -5.98
CA GLY A 49 22.87 -1.53 -7.05
C GLY A 49 22.52 -0.52 -8.15
N VAL A 50 22.91 -0.81 -9.35
CA VAL A 50 22.40 -0.08 -10.51
C VAL A 50 20.90 -0.31 -10.53
N ILE A 51 20.11 0.75 -10.26
CA ILE A 51 18.66 0.70 -10.38
C ILE A 51 18.36 0.47 -11.85
N ASP A 52 17.69 -0.64 -12.15
CA ASP A 52 17.29 -0.98 -13.51
C ASP A 52 16.03 -0.18 -13.89
N GLY A 53 16.23 1.05 -14.35
CA GLY A 53 15.15 1.97 -14.71
C GLY A 53 15.68 3.35 -15.10
N PRO A 54 14.78 4.28 -15.45
CA PRO A 54 15.17 5.65 -15.70
C PRO A 54 15.73 6.33 -14.45
N PRO A 55 16.46 7.46 -14.59
CA PRO A 55 16.95 8.18 -13.43
C PRO A 55 15.80 8.63 -12.51
N PRO A 56 16.06 8.80 -11.20
CA PRO A 56 15.07 9.30 -10.27
C PRO A 56 14.48 10.65 -10.75
N PRO A 57 13.16 10.85 -10.60
CA PRO A 57 12.54 12.12 -10.94
C PRO A 57 12.99 13.23 -9.99
N GLU A 58 13.20 14.43 -10.53
CA GLU A 58 13.48 15.62 -9.74
C GLU A 58 12.16 16.27 -9.29
N ALA A 59 12.14 16.81 -8.06
CA ALA A 59 10.95 17.50 -7.54
C ALA A 59 10.53 18.67 -8.47
N PRO A 60 9.23 18.90 -8.69
CA PRO A 60 8.07 18.29 -8.04
C PRO A 60 7.66 16.91 -8.62
N ALA A 61 8.25 16.47 -9.73
CA ALA A 61 7.90 15.20 -10.34
C ALA A 61 8.06 14.02 -9.37
N THR A 62 7.14 13.07 -9.45
CA THR A 62 7.10 11.86 -8.61
C THR A 62 7.43 10.59 -9.39
N ILE A 63 7.35 10.65 -10.72
CA ILE A 63 7.60 9.49 -11.58
C ILE A 63 8.40 9.90 -12.82
N ASN A 64 9.32 9.03 -13.22
CA ASN A 64 10.02 9.11 -14.49
C ASN A 64 9.89 7.76 -15.20
N ARG A 65 9.60 7.76 -16.51
CA ARG A 65 9.41 6.55 -17.31
C ARG A 65 10.38 6.52 -18.49
N ASP A 66 10.86 5.33 -18.83
CA ASP A 66 11.64 5.12 -20.06
C ASP A 66 10.76 4.60 -21.21
N ALA A 67 11.36 4.52 -22.40
CA ALA A 67 10.68 4.03 -23.60
C ALA A 67 10.26 2.54 -23.52
N ASN A 68 10.78 1.79 -22.55
CA ASN A 68 10.45 0.38 -22.33
C ASN A 68 9.35 0.20 -21.27
N GLY A 69 8.73 1.30 -20.79
CA GLY A 69 7.68 1.27 -19.78
C GLY A 69 8.20 1.09 -18.34
N ARG A 70 9.51 1.03 -18.11
CA ARG A 70 10.06 1.01 -16.77
C ARG A 70 9.91 2.38 -16.12
N ALA A 71 9.64 2.40 -14.84
CA ALA A 71 9.43 3.62 -14.08
C ALA A 71 10.34 3.68 -12.85
N THR A 72 10.84 4.86 -12.54
CA THR A 72 11.44 5.18 -11.25
C THR A 72 10.54 6.17 -10.55
N VAL A 73 10.18 5.84 -9.30
CA VAL A 73 9.24 6.60 -8.49
C VAL A 73 9.98 7.24 -7.32
N ARG A 74 9.62 8.47 -7.01
CA ARG A 74 10.14 9.21 -5.85
C ARG A 74 9.14 9.17 -4.72
N ALA A 75 9.52 8.56 -3.60
CA ALA A 75 8.82 8.71 -2.34
C ALA A 75 9.08 10.10 -1.73
N VAL A 76 8.06 10.69 -1.12
CA VAL A 76 8.14 12.03 -0.50
C VAL A 76 8.15 11.89 1.02
N ARG A 77 9.05 12.62 1.68
CA ARG A 77 9.10 12.62 3.13
C ARG A 77 7.91 13.39 3.70
N LEU A 78 7.22 12.76 4.65
CA LEU A 78 6.18 13.40 5.44
C LEU A 78 6.80 14.25 6.54
N GLU A 79 6.32 15.48 6.67
CA GLU A 79 6.67 16.41 7.74
C GLU A 79 5.40 16.77 8.52
N GLY A 80 5.47 16.70 9.84
CA GLY A 80 4.35 17.03 10.72
C GLY A 80 3.45 15.85 11.07
N SER A 81 2.25 16.16 11.54
CA SER A 81 1.23 15.16 11.87
C SER A 81 0.40 14.83 10.63
N TRP A 82 0.17 13.55 10.41
CA TRP A 82 -0.66 13.04 9.33
C TRP A 82 -1.60 11.97 9.88
N GLU A 83 -2.85 12.03 9.49
CA GLU A 83 -3.88 11.09 9.94
C GLU A 83 -4.17 10.07 8.86
N LEU A 84 -4.16 8.80 9.20
CA LEU A 84 -4.50 7.72 8.30
C LEU A 84 -5.95 7.31 8.58
N ASP A 85 -6.90 7.99 8.00
CA ASP A 85 -8.34 7.72 8.19
C ASP A 85 -9.03 7.10 6.95
N GLY A 86 -8.37 7.12 5.79
CA GLY A 86 -8.86 6.61 4.52
C GLY A 86 -9.41 7.70 3.61
N VAL A 87 -9.48 8.94 4.09
CA VAL A 87 -9.84 10.11 3.31
C VAL A 87 -8.56 10.83 2.88
N LEU A 88 -8.43 11.16 1.59
CA LEU A 88 -7.24 11.82 1.06
C LEU A 88 -7.52 13.33 0.91
N ASP A 89 -7.77 14.01 2.02
CA ASP A 89 -8.12 15.44 2.07
C ASP A 89 -7.02 16.32 2.68
N GLU A 90 -5.88 15.73 3.08
CA GLU A 90 -4.77 16.53 3.56
C GLU A 90 -4.09 17.29 2.42
N GLU A 91 -3.64 18.49 2.73
CA GLU A 91 -2.97 19.41 1.80
C GLU A 91 -1.79 18.78 1.02
N ILE A 92 -1.19 17.72 1.57
CA ILE A 92 -0.07 17.04 0.92
C ILE A 92 -0.49 16.38 -0.41
N TYR A 93 -1.72 15.90 -0.53
CA TYR A 93 -2.22 15.30 -1.76
C TYR A 93 -2.43 16.33 -2.87
N ASP A 94 -2.69 17.59 -2.52
CA ASP A 94 -2.76 18.69 -3.47
C ASP A 94 -1.37 19.18 -3.90
N ASN A 95 -0.38 19.12 -2.99
CA ASN A 95 0.95 19.64 -3.20
C ASN A 95 1.92 18.64 -3.85
N VAL A 96 1.64 17.35 -3.77
CA VAL A 96 2.48 16.29 -4.34
C VAL A 96 1.79 15.67 -5.55
N GLN A 97 2.45 15.74 -6.70
CA GLN A 97 1.92 15.13 -7.92
C GLN A 97 1.71 13.62 -7.72
N PRO A 98 0.55 13.07 -8.08
CA PRO A 98 0.32 11.63 -8.01
C PRO A 98 1.18 10.85 -9.02
N ILE A 99 1.44 9.62 -8.70
CA ILE A 99 1.95 8.61 -9.60
C ILE A 99 0.74 8.12 -10.40
N GLY A 100 0.65 8.51 -11.66
CA GLY A 100 -0.46 8.13 -12.54
C GLY A 100 0.04 7.41 -13.80
N GLY A 101 -0.82 7.31 -14.81
CA GLY A 101 -0.49 6.71 -16.10
C GLY A 101 -0.24 5.22 -15.99
N PHE A 102 -1.07 4.52 -15.24
CA PHE A 102 -1.06 3.07 -15.15
C PHE A 102 -1.45 2.44 -16.48
N ILE A 103 -0.97 1.24 -16.74
CA ILE A 103 -1.22 0.48 -17.97
C ILE A 103 -1.92 -0.83 -17.63
N GLN A 104 -2.67 -1.34 -18.59
CA GLN A 104 -3.33 -2.63 -18.47
C GLN A 104 -2.33 -3.78 -18.54
N GLN A 105 -2.57 -4.81 -17.73
CA GLN A 105 -1.93 -6.10 -17.87
C GLN A 105 -2.79 -7.04 -18.72
N ALA A 106 -4.11 -6.88 -18.65
CA ALA A 106 -5.13 -7.59 -19.43
C ALA A 106 -6.37 -6.68 -19.53
N PRO A 107 -7.20 -6.81 -20.59
CA PRO A 107 -7.05 -7.68 -21.77
C PRO A 107 -5.99 -7.19 -22.76
N ASP A 108 -5.69 -5.88 -22.80
CA ASP A 108 -4.80 -5.26 -23.77
C ASP A 108 -3.49 -4.82 -23.09
N GLU A 109 -2.53 -5.74 -22.99
CA GLU A 109 -1.24 -5.51 -22.33
C GLU A 109 -0.53 -4.26 -22.86
N GLY A 110 -0.18 -3.35 -21.93
CA GLY A 110 0.49 -2.10 -22.22
C GLY A 110 -0.41 -0.96 -22.70
N ALA A 111 -1.70 -1.21 -22.94
CA ALA A 111 -2.66 -0.14 -23.19
C ALA A 111 -2.84 0.75 -21.95
N PRO A 112 -3.27 2.02 -22.09
CA PRO A 112 -3.65 2.83 -20.97
C PRO A 112 -4.72 2.15 -20.11
N ALA A 113 -4.66 2.37 -18.78
CA ALA A 113 -5.73 1.91 -17.89
C ALA A 113 -7.09 2.49 -18.32
N SER A 114 -8.16 1.71 -18.21
CA SER A 114 -9.53 2.15 -18.53
C SER A 114 -10.02 3.19 -17.55
N GLU A 115 -9.64 3.04 -16.27
CA GLU A 115 -10.00 3.95 -15.20
C GLU A 115 -8.74 4.62 -14.64
N GLN A 116 -8.89 5.84 -14.15
CA GLN A 116 -7.77 6.59 -13.58
C GLN A 116 -7.41 6.03 -12.21
N THR A 117 -6.12 5.95 -11.96
CA THR A 117 -5.56 5.68 -10.62
C THR A 117 -4.50 6.71 -10.32
N ASP A 118 -4.63 7.36 -9.18
CA ASP A 118 -3.65 8.27 -8.62
C ASP A 118 -3.07 7.64 -7.37
N ALA A 119 -1.75 7.50 -7.30
CA ALA A 119 -1.07 6.89 -6.18
C ALA A 119 0.03 7.79 -5.63
N TRP A 120 0.29 7.71 -4.35
CA TRP A 120 1.35 8.44 -3.68
C TRP A 120 2.17 7.50 -2.80
N ILE A 121 3.44 7.78 -2.69
CA ILE A 121 4.34 7.08 -1.80
C ILE A 121 4.99 8.10 -0.87
N PHE A 122 4.75 7.92 0.42
CA PHE A 122 5.32 8.76 1.45
C PHE A 122 6.16 7.94 2.43
N PHE A 123 6.96 8.60 3.22
CA PHE A 123 7.71 7.97 4.30
C PHE A 123 8.05 8.98 5.41
N ASP A 124 8.17 8.46 6.61
CA ASP A 124 8.79 9.14 7.74
C ASP A 124 9.97 8.32 8.28
N ASP A 125 10.44 8.62 9.49
CA ASP A 125 11.60 7.92 10.07
C ASP A 125 11.33 6.44 10.37
N ARG A 126 10.08 5.99 10.38
CA ARG A 126 9.68 4.66 10.84
C ARG A 126 8.75 3.92 9.89
N THR A 127 8.03 4.66 9.06
CA THR A 127 6.89 4.16 8.32
C THR A 127 7.01 4.50 6.84
N PHE A 128 6.57 3.59 6.02
CA PHE A 128 6.39 3.75 4.59
C PHE A 128 4.88 3.73 4.32
N TYR A 129 4.39 4.73 3.62
CA TYR A 129 2.98 4.93 3.34
C TYR A 129 2.72 4.80 1.84
N VAL A 130 1.66 4.12 1.50
CA VAL A 130 1.12 4.11 0.13
C VAL A 130 -0.33 4.56 0.21
N ALA A 131 -0.66 5.60 -0.51
CA ALA A 131 -2.01 6.09 -0.68
C ALA A 131 -2.43 5.94 -2.15
N ALA A 132 -3.69 5.65 -2.40
CA ALA A 132 -4.21 5.57 -3.76
C ALA A 132 -5.66 6.06 -3.80
N ARG A 133 -5.98 6.85 -4.85
CA ARG A 133 -7.34 7.20 -5.25
C ARG A 133 -7.64 6.48 -6.56
N LEU A 134 -8.65 5.64 -6.54
CA LEU A 134 -9.10 4.90 -7.70
C LEU A 134 -10.42 5.49 -8.18
N TRP A 135 -10.39 5.97 -9.39
CA TRP A 135 -11.59 6.51 -10.04
C TRP A 135 -12.34 5.36 -10.70
N GLU A 136 -13.65 5.41 -10.66
CA GLU A 136 -14.48 4.36 -11.21
C GLU A 136 -15.69 4.99 -11.95
N SER A 137 -15.92 4.57 -13.17
CA SER A 137 -17.03 5.07 -13.99
C SER A 137 -18.36 4.36 -13.76
N VAL A 138 -18.30 3.14 -13.14
CA VAL A 138 -19.50 2.40 -12.79
C VAL A 138 -20.00 2.76 -11.39
N PRO A 139 -21.30 2.64 -11.11
CA PRO A 139 -21.84 2.93 -9.78
C PRO A 139 -21.36 1.90 -8.75
N GLU A 140 -21.27 2.30 -7.48
CA GLU A 140 -20.81 1.46 -6.36
C GLU A 140 -21.57 0.10 -6.27
N SER A 141 -22.83 0.05 -6.70
CA SER A 141 -23.63 -1.17 -6.72
C SER A 141 -23.12 -2.25 -7.69
N GLU A 142 -22.23 -1.88 -8.60
CA GLU A 142 -21.60 -2.77 -9.57
C GLU A 142 -20.19 -3.19 -9.18
N TRP A 143 -19.63 -2.60 -8.09
CA TRP A 143 -18.31 -2.96 -7.60
C TRP A 143 -18.30 -4.36 -7.01
N ILE A 144 -17.27 -5.11 -7.31
CA ILE A 144 -17.05 -6.43 -6.73
C ILE A 144 -16.25 -6.26 -5.43
N ALA A 145 -16.94 -6.00 -4.34
CA ALA A 145 -16.36 -5.76 -3.02
C ALA A 145 -17.20 -6.47 -1.94
N ASN A 146 -17.04 -7.77 -1.84
CA ASN A 146 -17.89 -8.63 -0.99
C ASN A 146 -17.12 -9.44 0.06
N GLU A 147 -15.80 -9.28 0.17
CA GLU A 147 -14.98 -10.00 1.11
C GLU A 147 -14.38 -9.04 2.14
N MET A 148 -14.63 -9.30 3.42
CA MET A 148 -14.12 -8.52 4.55
C MET A 148 -13.17 -9.33 5.44
N GLN A 149 -13.11 -10.66 5.24
CA GLN A 149 -12.24 -11.49 6.07
C GLN A 149 -10.78 -11.21 5.72
N ARG A 150 -10.00 -10.90 6.73
CA ARG A 150 -8.56 -10.70 6.60
C ARG A 150 -7.90 -11.97 6.04
N ASP A 151 -6.96 -11.78 5.14
CA ASP A 151 -6.15 -12.82 4.48
C ASP A 151 -6.98 -13.89 3.73
N SER A 152 -8.24 -13.56 3.40
CA SER A 152 -9.08 -14.42 2.58
C SER A 152 -8.57 -14.48 1.15
N PHE A 153 -8.48 -15.69 0.59
CA PHE A 153 -8.17 -15.87 -0.82
C PHE A 153 -9.24 -15.28 -1.76
N GLN A 154 -10.45 -15.04 -1.28
CA GLN A 154 -11.51 -14.45 -2.07
C GLN A 154 -11.26 -12.98 -2.39
N LEU A 155 -10.40 -12.30 -1.64
CA LEU A 155 -9.99 -10.91 -1.93
C LEU A 155 -9.38 -10.73 -3.31
N ILE A 156 -8.81 -11.78 -3.91
CA ILE A 156 -8.29 -11.72 -5.29
C ILE A 156 -9.38 -11.50 -6.34
N ASN A 157 -10.63 -11.87 -6.02
CA ASN A 157 -11.78 -11.72 -6.90
C ASN A 157 -12.52 -10.40 -6.67
N ASN A 158 -12.07 -9.57 -5.76
CA ASN A 158 -12.64 -8.26 -5.50
C ASN A 158 -11.88 -7.17 -6.27
N ASP A 159 -12.58 -6.10 -6.61
CA ASP A 159 -11.92 -4.86 -6.99
C ASP A 159 -11.00 -4.43 -5.85
N GLY A 160 -9.86 -3.84 -6.18
CA GLY A 160 -8.95 -3.45 -5.13
C GLY A 160 -7.60 -2.98 -5.63
N PHE A 161 -6.81 -2.53 -4.69
CA PHE A 161 -5.47 -2.03 -4.90
C PHE A 161 -4.44 -3.02 -4.34
N LEU A 162 -3.47 -3.39 -5.17
CA LEU A 162 -2.39 -4.30 -4.81
C LEU A 162 -1.05 -3.57 -4.88
N VAL A 163 -0.31 -3.62 -3.79
CA VAL A 163 1.08 -3.16 -3.73
C VAL A 163 2.00 -4.35 -3.55
N VAL A 164 3.00 -4.48 -4.40
CA VAL A 164 4.03 -5.52 -4.29
C VAL A 164 5.38 -4.83 -4.10
N LEU A 165 6.09 -5.18 -3.03
CA LEU A 165 7.38 -4.61 -2.68
C LEU A 165 8.47 -5.69 -2.69
N ASP A 166 9.33 -5.66 -3.69
CA ASP A 166 10.59 -6.42 -3.67
C ASP A 166 11.64 -5.62 -2.88
N THR A 167 11.69 -5.89 -1.58
CA THR A 167 12.62 -5.19 -0.67
C THR A 167 14.04 -5.73 -0.75
N PHE A 168 14.25 -6.89 -1.39
CA PHE A 168 15.56 -7.51 -1.59
C PHE A 168 16.17 -7.17 -2.95
N TYR A 169 15.36 -6.61 -3.86
CA TYR A 169 15.74 -6.30 -5.24
C TYR A 169 16.29 -7.53 -6.00
N ASP A 170 15.68 -8.70 -5.75
CA ASP A 170 16.08 -9.96 -6.34
C ASP A 170 15.08 -10.53 -7.37
N ARG A 171 13.91 -9.87 -7.51
CA ARG A 171 12.80 -10.27 -8.39
C ARG A 171 12.21 -11.64 -8.09
N ARG A 172 12.48 -12.16 -6.90
CA ARG A 172 12.04 -13.49 -6.46
C ARG A 172 11.29 -13.44 -5.14
N ASN A 173 11.68 -12.52 -4.28
CA ASN A 173 11.12 -12.38 -2.94
C ASN A 173 10.48 -11.01 -2.79
N ALA A 174 9.24 -10.97 -2.32
CA ALA A 174 8.50 -9.73 -2.18
C ALA A 174 7.48 -9.81 -1.04
N PHE A 175 6.91 -8.66 -0.71
CA PHE A 175 5.74 -8.54 0.14
C PHE A 175 4.60 -7.94 -0.66
N ALA A 176 3.43 -8.55 -0.58
CA ALA A 176 2.23 -8.13 -1.28
C ALA A 176 1.16 -7.71 -0.28
N PHE A 177 0.50 -6.60 -0.58
CA PHE A 177 -0.54 -5.97 0.25
C PHE A 177 -1.72 -5.64 -0.64
N ARG A 178 -2.88 -6.21 -0.33
CA ARG A 178 -4.11 -5.99 -1.08
C ARG A 178 -5.16 -5.39 -0.16
N VAL A 179 -5.89 -4.40 -0.67
CA VAL A 179 -7.05 -3.82 -0.01
C VAL A 179 -8.19 -3.69 -1.03
N ASN A 180 -9.42 -3.96 -0.61
CA ASN A 180 -10.60 -3.72 -1.40
C ASN A 180 -11.36 -2.45 -0.94
N PRO A 181 -12.35 -1.95 -1.70
CA PRO A 181 -13.04 -0.70 -1.38
C PRO A 181 -13.78 -0.68 -0.04
N ILE A 182 -14.12 -1.83 0.51
CA ILE A 182 -14.84 -1.95 1.80
C ILE A 182 -13.91 -2.23 2.99
N GLY A 183 -12.57 -2.17 2.78
CA GLY A 183 -11.57 -2.35 3.82
C GLY A 183 -11.17 -3.80 4.09
N GLY A 184 -11.62 -4.76 3.27
CA GLY A 184 -11.08 -6.13 3.28
C GLY A 184 -9.61 -6.09 2.87
N PHE A 185 -8.76 -6.82 3.60
CA PHE A 185 -7.32 -6.66 3.51
C PHE A 185 -6.58 -8.00 3.59
N SER A 186 -5.51 -8.15 2.80
CA SER A 186 -4.55 -9.25 2.95
C SER A 186 -3.11 -8.78 2.80
N ASP A 187 -2.23 -9.41 3.57
CA ASP A 187 -0.78 -9.28 3.43
C ASP A 187 -0.14 -10.66 3.24
N GLN A 188 0.80 -10.75 2.30
CA GLN A 188 1.43 -12.00 1.91
C GLN A 188 2.93 -11.80 1.70
N GLN A 189 3.68 -12.85 2.01
CA GLN A 189 5.07 -12.96 1.58
C GLN A 189 5.14 -13.78 0.29
N ILE A 190 5.87 -13.29 -0.67
CA ILE A 190 6.24 -14.01 -1.88
C ILE A 190 7.67 -14.52 -1.68
N ALA A 191 7.88 -15.81 -1.82
CA ALA A 191 9.21 -16.43 -1.71
C ALA A 191 9.46 -17.31 -2.94
N ASP A 192 10.63 -17.13 -3.57
CA ASP A 192 11.00 -17.87 -4.78
C ASP A 192 9.94 -17.82 -5.90
N GLU A 193 9.38 -16.62 -6.14
CA GLU A 193 8.33 -16.37 -7.15
C GLU A 193 6.98 -17.07 -6.85
N GLN A 194 6.83 -17.65 -5.68
CA GLN A 194 5.60 -18.30 -5.26
C GLN A 194 4.95 -17.52 -4.10
N SER A 195 3.66 -17.26 -4.25
CA SER A 195 2.90 -16.72 -3.13
C SER A 195 2.77 -17.80 -2.07
N CYS A 196 3.12 -17.47 -0.84
CA CYS A 196 2.94 -18.37 0.28
C CYS A 196 1.46 -18.42 0.67
N GLY A 197 0.78 -19.51 0.32
CA GLY A 197 -0.67 -19.67 0.54
C GLY A 197 -1.11 -19.77 2.00
N SER A 198 -0.21 -19.77 2.97
CA SER A 198 -0.52 -19.79 4.40
C SER A 198 0.68 -19.40 5.25
N CYS A 199 1.38 -18.34 4.89
CA CYS A 199 2.39 -17.79 5.77
C CYS A 199 1.69 -16.93 6.83
N ASP A 200 1.87 -17.25 8.09
CA ASP A 200 1.51 -16.42 9.24
C ASP A 200 2.37 -15.13 9.30
N TRP A 201 2.55 -14.51 8.12
CA TRP A 201 3.24 -13.24 8.03
C TRP A 201 2.23 -12.12 8.23
N ASN A 202 2.34 -11.44 9.34
CA ASN A 202 1.40 -10.42 9.77
C ASN A 202 2.18 -9.17 10.19
N ARG A 203 2.48 -8.30 9.23
CA ARG A 203 3.35 -7.12 9.45
C ARG A 203 2.69 -5.79 9.14
N VAL A 204 1.62 -5.76 8.41
CA VAL A 204 0.89 -4.51 8.18
C VAL A 204 0.14 -4.13 9.44
N ARG A 205 0.29 -2.90 9.83
CA ARG A 205 -0.25 -2.38 11.07
C ARG A 205 -1.56 -1.64 10.88
N GLU A 206 -1.74 -1.01 9.72
CA GLU A 206 -2.87 -0.14 9.53
C GLU A 206 -3.24 -0.01 8.06
N VAL A 207 -4.52 -0.22 7.75
CA VAL A 207 -5.15 -0.02 6.45
C VAL A 207 -6.45 0.73 6.68
N ARG A 208 -6.76 1.69 5.83
CA ARG A 208 -8.03 2.39 5.79
C ARG A 208 -8.52 2.44 4.36
N ALA A 209 -9.83 2.31 4.19
CA ALA A 209 -10.55 2.57 2.95
C ALA A 209 -11.69 3.53 3.27
N GLY A 210 -11.88 4.55 2.43
CA GLY A 210 -12.88 5.60 2.57
C GLY A 210 -13.85 5.63 1.39
#